data_d92cf4f1e686863aa7dfe88645a61495
#
_entry.id   d92cf4f1e686863aa7dfe88645a61495
#
_cell.length_a   1.000
_cell.length_b   1.000
_cell.length_c   1.000
_cell.angle_alpha   90.00
_cell.angle_beta   90.00
_cell.angle_gamma   90.00
#
_symmetry.space_group_name_H-M   'P 1'
#
loop_
_entity.id
_entity.type
_entity.pdbx_description
1 polymer ?
#
loop_
_entity_poly.entity_id
_entity_poly.type
_entity_poly.pdbx_seq_one_letter_code
_entity_poly.pdbx_strand_id
1 'polypeptide(L)'
;VFKRAPDFQRPAGDFDTWLIRDAHSGEPLNGIQHWDRVDGALLRYLITGPLHWLGMMDLAAPAEGQPATAFRFSAWAEQLLLGLPVTQLADEDQPVSVFSDGRLAASVHTLRLARYQLARFCLWIDENETEYIYQMTPASLETASKQGLKITHLEILLHKYAESTPPSLV
;
A
#
# COMPACT_ATOMS: atom_id res chain seq x y z
N VAL A 1 25.70 1.30 11.16
CA VAL A 1 25.10 2.24 12.09
C VAL A 1 25.97 2.36 13.32
N PHE A 2 26.21 1.29 14.08
CA PHE A 2 26.96 1.32 15.33
C PHE A 2 28.36 1.95 15.26
N LYS A 3 29.14 1.67 14.20
CA LYS A 3 30.48 2.27 14.00
C LYS A 3 30.46 3.78 13.74
N ARG A 4 29.32 4.34 13.27
CA ARG A 4 29.16 5.76 12.94
C ARG A 4 28.39 6.55 14.01
N ALA A 5 27.68 5.87 14.87
CA ALA A 5 26.90 6.45 15.97
C ALA A 5 27.12 5.61 17.24
N PRO A 6 28.32 5.72 17.86
CA PRO A 6 28.65 4.96 19.07
C PRO A 6 27.73 5.27 20.24
N ASP A 7 27.16 6.48 20.26
CA ASP A 7 26.22 6.92 21.29
C ASP A 7 24.76 6.51 21.02
N PHE A 8 24.51 5.71 19.96
CA PHE A 8 23.18 5.22 19.67
C PHE A 8 22.70 4.30 20.79
N GLN A 9 21.61 4.68 21.42
CA GLN A 9 20.94 3.90 22.45
C GLN A 9 19.55 3.48 21.97
N ARG A 10 19.06 2.38 22.51
CA ARG A 10 17.67 1.97 22.32
C ARG A 10 16.74 3.01 22.95
N PRO A 11 15.51 3.22 22.39
CA PRO A 11 14.59 4.23 22.90
C PRO A 11 14.26 4.13 24.41
N ALA A 12 14.40 2.95 24.99
CA ALA A 12 14.10 2.68 26.40
C ALA A 12 15.35 2.48 27.28
N GLY A 13 16.55 2.87 26.81
CA GLY A 13 17.80 2.71 27.55
C GLY A 13 18.88 1.96 26.78
N ASP A 14 19.71 1.21 27.50
CA ASP A 14 20.82 0.45 26.93
C ASP A 14 20.40 -0.94 26.37
N PHE A 15 21.37 -1.71 25.89
CA PHE A 15 21.15 -3.03 25.29
C PHE A 15 20.60 -4.08 26.28
N ASP A 16 20.62 -3.82 27.56
CA ASP A 16 20.18 -4.75 28.59
C ASP A 16 18.78 -4.47 29.13
N THR A 17 18.16 -3.35 28.71
CA THR A 17 16.81 -2.96 29.17
C THR A 17 15.69 -3.76 28.52
N TRP A 18 15.92 -4.36 27.35
CA TRP A 18 14.92 -5.17 26.67
C TRP A 18 15.08 -6.64 27.06
N LEU A 19 14.05 -7.23 27.69
CA LEU A 19 14.00 -8.63 28.06
C LEU A 19 13.64 -9.53 26.86
N ILE A 20 14.55 -9.61 25.89
CA ILE A 20 14.37 -10.41 24.68
C ILE A 20 15.02 -11.77 24.88
N ARG A 21 14.29 -12.83 24.48
CA ARG A 21 14.78 -14.21 24.50
C ARG A 21 14.63 -14.84 23.11
N ASP A 22 15.51 -15.77 22.80
CA ASP A 22 15.37 -16.64 21.65
C ASP A 22 14.12 -17.53 21.82
N ALA A 23 13.26 -17.56 20.81
CA ALA A 23 11.98 -18.27 20.91
C ALA A 23 12.12 -19.80 20.99
N HIS A 24 13.25 -20.36 20.51
CA HIS A 24 13.48 -21.81 20.47
C HIS A 24 14.30 -22.27 21.67
N SER A 25 15.38 -21.57 21.98
CA SER A 25 16.29 -21.97 23.07
C SER A 25 15.93 -21.38 24.44
N GLY A 26 15.14 -20.28 24.45
CA GLY A 26 14.84 -19.51 25.66
C GLY A 26 16.03 -18.69 26.18
N GLU A 27 17.16 -18.70 25.46
CA GLU A 27 18.37 -17.98 25.84
C GLU A 27 18.15 -16.46 25.82
N PRO A 28 18.60 -15.70 26.84
CA PRO A 28 18.48 -14.26 26.81
C PRO A 28 19.40 -13.63 25.77
N LEU A 29 18.88 -12.69 24.96
CA LEU A 29 19.57 -11.98 23.91
C LEU A 29 19.97 -10.56 24.36
N ASN A 30 20.62 -10.46 25.49
CA ASN A 30 21.06 -9.20 26.06
C ASN A 30 22.46 -8.82 25.58
N GLY A 31 22.78 -7.53 25.67
CA GLY A 31 24.09 -7.01 25.34
C GLY A 31 24.34 -6.81 23.84
N ILE A 32 25.45 -6.10 23.59
CA ILE A 32 25.87 -5.73 22.22
C ILE A 32 26.22 -6.93 21.33
N GLN A 33 26.65 -8.04 21.91
CA GLN A 33 26.99 -9.26 21.18
C GLN A 33 25.80 -9.84 20.42
N HIS A 34 24.57 -9.56 20.87
CA HIS A 34 23.34 -10.00 20.22
C HIS A 34 22.72 -8.95 19.30
N TRP A 35 23.42 -7.85 19.01
CA TRP A 35 22.93 -6.75 18.19
C TRP A 35 22.37 -7.21 16.83
N ASP A 36 23.09 -8.08 16.13
CA ASP A 36 22.65 -8.58 14.81
C ASP A 36 21.34 -9.38 14.88
N ARG A 37 21.14 -10.12 15.98
CA ARG A 37 19.96 -10.96 16.18
C ARG A 37 18.75 -10.16 16.68
N VAL A 38 18.95 -9.02 17.29
CA VAL A 38 17.89 -8.17 17.85
C VAL A 38 17.74 -6.90 17.01
N ASP A 39 18.61 -5.92 17.20
CA ASP A 39 18.49 -4.63 16.54
C ASP A 39 18.69 -4.72 15.04
N GLY A 40 19.68 -5.51 14.60
CA GLY A 40 19.96 -5.77 13.19
C GLY A 40 18.80 -6.50 12.49
N ALA A 41 18.17 -7.46 13.18
CA ALA A 41 16.99 -8.14 12.67
C ALA A 41 15.79 -7.18 12.56
N LEU A 42 15.56 -6.36 13.58
CA LEU A 42 14.50 -5.33 13.55
C LEU A 42 14.72 -4.31 12.44
N LEU A 43 15.95 -3.81 12.27
CA LEU A 43 16.26 -2.88 11.19
C LEU A 43 16.05 -3.50 9.80
N ARG A 44 16.48 -4.74 9.60
CA ARG A 44 16.22 -5.48 8.35
C ARG A 44 14.73 -5.61 8.10
N TYR A 45 13.97 -6.02 9.10
CA TYR A 45 12.52 -6.13 9.00
C TYR A 45 11.86 -4.80 8.63
N LEU A 46 12.23 -3.69 9.29
CA LEU A 46 11.67 -2.37 9.00
C LEU A 46 12.01 -1.91 7.59
N ILE A 47 13.26 -2.09 7.14
CA ILE A 47 13.72 -1.66 5.82
C ILE A 47 13.09 -2.49 4.71
N THR A 48 13.07 -3.82 4.83
CA THR A 48 12.56 -4.72 3.78
C THR A 48 11.03 -4.92 3.83
N GLY A 49 10.39 -4.51 4.89
CA GLY A 49 8.96 -4.58 5.09
C GLY A 49 8.31 -3.19 5.13
N PRO A 50 7.94 -2.68 6.31
CA PRO A 50 7.11 -1.47 6.42
C PRO A 50 7.63 -0.26 5.65
N LEU A 51 8.93 0.05 5.72
CA LEU A 51 9.48 1.21 5.01
C LEU A 51 9.47 1.04 3.49
N HIS A 52 9.67 -0.18 3.01
CA HIS A 52 9.54 -0.49 1.58
C HIS A 52 8.07 -0.43 1.13
N TRP A 53 7.15 -1.04 1.86
CA TRP A 53 5.72 -1.03 1.51
C TRP A 53 5.12 0.38 1.52
N LEU A 54 5.62 1.26 2.37
CA LEU A 54 5.23 2.68 2.41
C LEU A 54 5.91 3.53 1.32
N GLY A 55 6.73 2.92 0.45
CA GLY A 55 7.43 3.63 -0.62
C GLY A 55 8.60 4.50 -0.14
N MET A 56 9.07 4.32 1.10
CA MET A 56 10.20 5.09 1.65
C MET A 56 11.55 4.49 1.29
N MET A 57 11.60 3.20 0.98
CA MET A 57 12.82 2.46 0.65
C MET A 57 12.67 1.69 -0.66
N ASP A 58 13.66 1.84 -1.54
CA ASP A 58 13.89 0.96 -2.68
C ASP A 58 14.83 -0.17 -2.26
N LEU A 59 14.52 -1.39 -2.68
CA LEU A 59 15.32 -2.57 -2.40
C LEU A 59 15.98 -3.08 -3.68
N ALA A 60 17.16 -3.67 -3.55
CA ALA A 60 17.82 -4.38 -4.64
C ALA A 60 18.24 -5.76 -4.19
N ALA A 61 18.01 -6.76 -5.05
CA ALA A 61 18.44 -8.13 -4.91
C ALA A 61 19.40 -8.51 -6.06
N PRO A 62 20.32 -9.48 -5.87
CA PRO A 62 21.24 -9.93 -6.92
C PRO A 62 20.51 -10.57 -8.12
N ALA A 63 19.38 -11.22 -7.88
CA ALA A 63 18.52 -11.82 -8.89
C ALA A 63 17.07 -11.89 -8.39
N GLU A 64 16.14 -12.14 -9.32
CA GLU A 64 14.73 -12.36 -8.99
C GLU A 64 14.56 -13.51 -7.99
N GLY A 65 13.66 -13.30 -6.99
CA GLY A 65 13.42 -14.28 -5.92
C GLY A 65 14.52 -14.40 -4.87
N GLN A 66 15.61 -13.66 -4.98
CA GLN A 66 16.65 -13.61 -3.96
C GLN A 66 16.37 -12.55 -2.90
N PRO A 67 16.84 -12.73 -1.66
CA PRO A 67 16.74 -11.72 -0.62
C PRO A 67 17.39 -10.39 -1.03
N ALA A 68 16.79 -9.28 -0.63
CA ALA A 68 17.37 -7.96 -0.83
C ALA A 68 18.71 -7.85 -0.08
N THR A 69 19.75 -7.40 -0.79
CA THR A 69 21.11 -7.21 -0.26
C THR A 69 21.50 -5.74 -0.16
N ALA A 70 20.75 -4.87 -0.80
CA ALA A 70 20.97 -3.42 -0.77
C ALA A 70 19.63 -2.67 -0.67
N PHE A 71 19.71 -1.46 -0.17
CA PHE A 71 18.59 -0.53 -0.12
C PHE A 71 19.07 0.91 -0.29
N ARG A 72 18.14 1.76 -0.69
CA ARG A 72 18.32 3.23 -0.70
C ARG A 72 17.02 3.90 -0.28
N PHE A 73 17.10 5.17 0.13
CA PHE A 73 15.91 5.99 0.24
C PHE A 73 15.30 6.21 -1.15
N SER A 74 13.99 6.09 -1.25
CA SER A 74 13.26 6.42 -2.46
C SER A 74 13.30 7.92 -2.75
N ALA A 75 12.94 8.33 -3.97
CA ALA A 75 12.82 9.74 -4.33
C ALA A 75 11.78 10.51 -3.48
N TRP A 76 10.85 9.79 -2.84
CA TRP A 76 9.76 10.38 -2.05
C TRP A 76 10.00 10.32 -0.55
N ALA A 77 11.04 9.64 -0.10
CA ALA A 77 11.29 9.39 1.32
C ALA A 77 11.37 10.67 2.14
N GLU A 78 12.04 11.70 1.64
CA GLU A 78 12.17 12.98 2.32
C GLU A 78 10.81 13.68 2.47
N GLN A 79 10.01 13.75 1.40
CA GLN A 79 8.69 14.37 1.41
C GLN A 79 7.74 13.63 2.36
N LEU A 80 7.75 12.28 2.32
CA LEU A 80 6.94 11.45 3.22
C LEU A 80 7.33 11.65 4.69
N LEU A 81 8.62 11.71 4.99
CA LEU A 81 9.12 11.93 6.36
C LEU A 81 8.79 13.32 6.90
N LEU A 82 8.78 14.33 6.04
CA LEU A 82 8.48 15.72 6.40
C LEU A 82 6.97 16.02 6.33
N GLY A 83 6.13 15.08 5.90
CA GLY A 83 4.69 15.28 5.70
C GLY A 83 4.39 16.27 4.58
N LEU A 84 5.28 16.40 3.61
CA LEU A 84 5.12 17.26 2.44
C LEU A 84 4.38 16.51 1.32
N PRO A 85 3.69 17.22 0.42
CA PRO A 85 3.11 16.61 -0.76
C PRO A 85 4.19 15.92 -1.61
N VAL A 86 3.95 14.68 -1.97
CA VAL A 86 4.84 13.92 -2.86
C VAL A 86 4.70 14.50 -4.28
N THR A 87 5.82 14.84 -4.89
CA THR A 87 5.89 15.34 -6.28
C THR A 87 6.24 14.20 -7.24
N GLN A 88 6.01 14.42 -8.54
CA GLN A 88 6.32 13.43 -9.60
C GLN A 88 5.52 12.13 -9.51
N LEU A 89 4.35 12.16 -8.89
CA LEU A 89 3.36 11.10 -9.06
C LEU A 89 2.73 11.27 -10.44
N ALA A 90 2.38 10.15 -11.07
CA ALA A 90 1.55 10.19 -12.28
C ALA A 90 0.19 10.83 -11.94
N ASP A 91 -0.33 11.63 -12.87
CA ASP A 91 -1.65 12.21 -12.71
C ASP A 91 -2.70 11.10 -12.63
N GLU A 92 -3.65 11.25 -11.72
CA GLU A 92 -4.78 10.33 -11.53
C GLU A 92 -6.03 10.99 -12.15
N ASP A 93 -6.05 11.14 -13.47
CA ASP A 93 -7.10 11.85 -14.20
C ASP A 93 -7.80 10.98 -15.26
N GLN A 94 -7.38 9.74 -15.43
CA GLN A 94 -7.98 8.86 -16.42
C GLN A 94 -9.41 8.50 -16.04
N PRO A 95 -10.36 8.60 -17.00
CA PRO A 95 -11.75 8.30 -16.74
C PRO A 95 -11.97 6.79 -16.56
N VAL A 96 -13.13 6.47 -16.01
CA VAL A 96 -13.63 5.10 -15.92
C VAL A 96 -14.33 4.74 -17.23
N SER A 97 -14.01 3.60 -17.80
CA SER A 97 -14.74 3.04 -18.95
C SER A 97 -15.91 2.20 -18.45
N VAL A 98 -17.10 2.44 -19.00
CA VAL A 98 -18.35 1.77 -18.60
C VAL A 98 -18.91 1.00 -19.79
N PHE A 99 -19.18 -0.29 -19.61
CA PHE A 99 -19.66 -1.19 -20.63
C PHE A 99 -21.14 -1.55 -20.43
N SER A 100 -21.84 -1.84 -21.51
CA SER A 100 -23.29 -2.15 -21.51
C SER A 100 -23.66 -3.43 -20.75
N ASP A 101 -22.71 -4.32 -20.51
CA ASP A 101 -22.86 -5.54 -19.72
C ASP A 101 -22.71 -5.31 -18.19
N GLY A 102 -22.58 -4.07 -17.77
CA GLY A 102 -22.37 -3.69 -16.36
C GLY A 102 -20.94 -3.83 -15.88
N ARG A 103 -20.00 -4.12 -16.77
CA ARG A 103 -18.57 -4.10 -16.48
C ARG A 103 -18.05 -2.67 -16.48
N LEU A 104 -17.11 -2.39 -15.58
CA LEU A 104 -16.40 -1.12 -15.49
C LEU A 104 -14.89 -1.40 -15.44
N ALA A 105 -14.13 -0.64 -16.21
CA ALA A 105 -12.67 -0.68 -16.15
C ALA A 105 -12.13 0.66 -15.67
N ALA A 106 -11.28 0.62 -14.67
CA ALA A 106 -10.60 1.78 -14.13
C ALA A 106 -9.09 1.60 -14.23
N SER A 107 -8.41 2.50 -14.93
CA SER A 107 -6.95 2.51 -15.02
C SER A 107 -6.31 2.63 -13.63
N VAL A 108 -5.06 2.17 -13.50
CA VAL A 108 -4.23 2.46 -12.31
C VAL A 108 -4.05 3.98 -12.10
N HIS A 109 -4.20 4.77 -13.17
CA HIS A 109 -4.19 6.23 -13.14
C HIS A 109 -5.59 6.88 -13.02
N THR A 110 -6.64 6.11 -12.84
CA THR A 110 -7.94 6.66 -12.42
C THR A 110 -7.85 7.10 -10.95
N LEU A 111 -8.46 8.25 -10.63
CA LEU A 111 -8.46 8.79 -9.27
C LEU A 111 -8.81 7.71 -8.23
N ARG A 112 -7.96 7.52 -7.22
CA ARG A 112 -8.14 6.49 -6.18
C ARG A 112 -9.48 6.59 -5.48
N LEU A 113 -9.97 7.81 -5.26
CA LEU A 113 -11.30 8.03 -4.69
C LEU A 113 -12.40 7.46 -5.58
N ALA A 114 -12.31 7.61 -6.92
CA ALA A 114 -13.29 7.05 -7.84
C ALA A 114 -13.27 5.51 -7.79
N ARG A 115 -12.09 4.89 -7.83
CA ARG A 115 -11.92 3.43 -7.70
C ARG A 115 -12.49 2.90 -6.38
N TYR A 116 -12.22 3.56 -5.26
CA TYR A 116 -12.80 3.22 -3.96
C TYR A 116 -14.33 3.30 -3.96
N GLN A 117 -14.89 4.37 -4.54
CA GLN A 117 -16.34 4.52 -4.61
C GLN A 117 -16.99 3.48 -5.53
N LEU A 118 -16.37 3.13 -6.65
CA LEU A 118 -16.83 2.03 -7.52
C LEU A 118 -16.88 0.69 -6.79
N ALA A 119 -15.84 0.35 -6.03
CA ALA A 119 -15.77 -0.89 -5.25
C ALA A 119 -16.89 -1.01 -4.20
N ARG A 120 -17.56 0.07 -3.83
CA ARG A 120 -18.72 0.05 -2.92
C ARG A 120 -20.03 -0.37 -3.61
N PHE A 121 -20.11 -0.25 -4.94
CA PHE A 121 -21.29 -0.61 -5.74
C PHE A 121 -21.07 -1.86 -6.59
N CYS A 122 -19.82 -2.19 -6.86
CA CYS A 122 -19.44 -3.24 -7.80
C CYS A 122 -18.59 -4.30 -7.13
N LEU A 123 -18.54 -5.49 -7.73
CA LEU A 123 -17.57 -6.52 -7.36
C LEU A 123 -16.28 -6.25 -8.13
N TRP A 124 -15.16 -6.29 -7.47
CA TRP A 124 -13.85 -6.34 -8.11
C TRP A 124 -13.62 -7.78 -8.60
N ILE A 125 -13.51 -7.97 -9.91
CA ILE A 125 -13.46 -9.30 -10.52
C ILE A 125 -12.11 -9.66 -11.09
N ASP A 126 -11.31 -8.66 -11.51
CA ASP A 126 -10.01 -8.89 -12.13
C ASP A 126 -9.14 -7.65 -12.04
N GLU A 127 -7.82 -7.83 -12.19
CA GLU A 127 -6.84 -6.77 -12.32
C GLU A 127 -5.67 -7.20 -13.20
N ASN A 128 -5.04 -6.23 -13.85
CA ASN A 128 -3.77 -6.38 -14.54
C ASN A 128 -2.85 -5.19 -14.19
N GLU A 129 -1.69 -5.10 -14.84
CA GLU A 129 -0.70 -4.04 -14.57
C GLU A 129 -1.22 -2.62 -14.84
N THR A 130 -2.27 -2.46 -15.62
CA THR A 130 -2.77 -1.17 -16.09
C THR A 130 -4.19 -0.85 -15.65
N GLU A 131 -5.01 -1.85 -15.29
CA GLU A 131 -6.44 -1.68 -15.05
C GLU A 131 -6.98 -2.57 -13.94
N TYR A 132 -8.00 -2.06 -13.25
CA TYR A 132 -8.87 -2.76 -12.31
C TYR A 132 -10.23 -2.98 -12.98
N ILE A 133 -10.73 -4.21 -12.97
CA ILE A 133 -12.01 -4.58 -13.58
C ILE A 133 -13.05 -4.84 -12.50
N TYR A 134 -14.16 -4.13 -12.61
CA TYR A 134 -15.29 -4.25 -11.71
C TYR A 134 -16.52 -4.74 -12.47
N GLN A 135 -17.41 -5.46 -11.77
CA GLN A 135 -18.70 -5.90 -12.30
C GLN A 135 -19.82 -5.39 -11.41
N MET A 136 -20.72 -4.62 -12.00
CA MET A 136 -21.97 -4.25 -11.39
C MET A 136 -22.98 -5.39 -11.54
N THR A 137 -23.54 -5.84 -10.42
CA THR A 137 -24.54 -6.90 -10.39
C THR A 137 -25.72 -6.50 -9.50
N PRO A 138 -26.92 -7.10 -9.68
CA PRO A 138 -28.03 -6.84 -8.75
C PRO A 138 -27.66 -7.11 -7.28
N ALA A 139 -26.88 -8.15 -7.02
CA ALA A 139 -26.44 -8.52 -5.67
C ALA A 139 -25.47 -7.47 -5.06
N SER A 140 -24.54 -6.93 -5.88
CA SER A 140 -23.64 -5.87 -5.40
C SER A 140 -24.38 -4.57 -5.10
N LEU A 141 -25.37 -4.20 -5.93
CA LEU A 141 -26.23 -3.03 -5.71
C LEU A 141 -27.12 -3.20 -4.46
N GLU A 142 -27.67 -4.40 -4.24
CA GLU A 142 -28.42 -4.69 -3.01
C GLU A 142 -27.53 -4.56 -1.76
N THR A 143 -26.28 -5.06 -1.84
CA THR A 143 -25.29 -4.92 -0.75
C THR A 143 -24.97 -3.46 -0.47
N ALA A 144 -24.76 -2.64 -1.52
CA ALA A 144 -24.56 -1.21 -1.40
C ALA A 144 -25.76 -0.52 -0.75
N SER A 145 -26.98 -0.90 -1.15
CA SER A 145 -28.21 -0.37 -0.56
C SER A 145 -28.35 -0.69 0.94
N LYS A 146 -27.99 -1.91 1.37
CA LYS A 146 -27.94 -2.28 2.79
C LYS A 146 -26.94 -1.47 3.59
N GLN A 147 -25.91 -0.94 2.94
CA GLN A 147 -24.92 0.00 3.53
C GLN A 147 -25.39 1.46 3.51
N GLY A 148 -26.63 1.74 3.09
CA GLY A 148 -27.18 3.10 3.01
C GLY A 148 -26.79 3.87 1.74
N LEU A 149 -26.20 3.21 0.76
CA LEU A 149 -25.87 3.83 -0.52
C LEU A 149 -27.10 3.81 -1.44
N LYS A 150 -27.34 4.92 -2.15
CA LYS A 150 -28.42 5.04 -3.11
C LYS A 150 -27.89 4.94 -4.53
N ILE A 151 -28.71 4.44 -5.45
CA ILE A 151 -28.36 4.36 -6.87
C ILE A 151 -28.00 5.75 -7.46
N THR A 152 -28.63 6.80 -6.99
CA THR A 152 -28.32 8.18 -7.36
C THR A 152 -26.87 8.57 -7.04
N HIS A 153 -26.26 7.97 -6.02
CA HIS A 153 -24.85 8.21 -5.73
C HIS A 153 -23.96 7.56 -6.79
N LEU A 154 -24.34 6.39 -7.32
CA LEU A 154 -23.64 5.74 -8.42
C LEU A 154 -23.79 6.54 -9.72
N GLU A 155 -24.98 7.03 -10.03
CA GLU A 155 -25.20 7.89 -11.19
C GLU A 155 -24.31 9.13 -11.16
N ILE A 156 -24.27 9.84 -10.03
CA ILE A 156 -23.40 11.01 -9.83
C ILE A 156 -21.92 10.62 -10.00
N LEU A 157 -21.52 9.48 -9.48
CA LEU A 157 -20.15 8.96 -9.59
C LEU A 157 -19.78 8.72 -11.06
N LEU A 158 -20.65 8.03 -11.80
CA LEU A 158 -20.43 7.72 -13.22
C LEU A 158 -20.41 8.99 -14.06
N HIS A 159 -21.35 9.92 -13.84
CA HIS A 159 -21.33 11.20 -14.53
C HIS A 159 -20.06 12.01 -14.28
N LYS A 160 -19.46 11.87 -13.10
CA LYS A 160 -18.27 12.64 -12.73
C LYS A 160 -16.98 12.02 -13.27
N TYR A 161 -16.89 10.70 -13.31
CA TYR A 161 -15.62 10.01 -13.53
C TYR A 161 -15.62 9.10 -14.76
N ALA A 162 -16.75 8.78 -15.36
CA ALA A 162 -16.80 7.99 -16.59
C ALA A 162 -16.67 8.88 -17.83
N GLU A 163 -16.00 8.37 -18.84
CA GLU A 163 -15.91 9.04 -20.15
C GLU A 163 -17.29 9.12 -20.82
N SER A 164 -18.05 8.02 -20.76
CA SER A 164 -19.43 7.93 -21.24
C SER A 164 -20.19 6.84 -20.48
N THR A 165 -21.51 7.03 -20.32
CA THR A 165 -22.37 6.03 -19.69
C THR A 165 -23.32 5.48 -20.75
N PRO A 166 -23.31 4.14 -21.02
CA PRO A 166 -24.23 3.54 -21.97
C PRO A 166 -25.68 3.77 -21.55
N PRO A 167 -26.60 4.08 -22.50
CA PRO A 167 -28.02 4.31 -22.21
C PRO A 167 -28.74 3.16 -21.48
N SER A 168 -28.22 1.94 -21.64
CA SER A 168 -28.74 0.74 -20.98
C SER A 168 -28.50 0.67 -19.46
N LEU A 169 -27.69 1.57 -18.91
CA LEU A 169 -27.36 1.62 -17.49
C LEU A 169 -27.96 2.87 -16.79
N VAL A 170 -28.59 3.74 -17.51
CA VAL A 170 -29.38 4.87 -17.06
C VAL A 170 -30.85 4.48 -17.09
#